data_4be9dce008217f8ae686df3fa60932f3
#
_entry.id   4be9dce008217f8ae686df3fa60932f3
#
_cell.length_a   1.000
_cell.length_b   1.000
_cell.length_c   1.000
_cell.angle_alpha   90.00
_cell.angle_beta   90.00
_cell.angle_gamma   90.00
#
_symmetry.space_group_name_H-M   'P 1'
#
loop_
_entity.id
_entity.type
_entity.pdbx_description
1 polymer ?
#
loop_
_entity_poly.entity_id
_entity_poly.type
_entity_poly.pdbx_seq_one_letter_code
_entity_poly.pdbx_strand_id
1 'polypeptide(L)'
;MDNASIKKLESDLWESADLLRAGSKLTSNQYCMEFLNLSADGLIQLFVSVYEDTEREPWECVEDFLSEHIVDEKLEYIQMFHLSRRLNGTDLKANSNLEKLLLGSSPLSNFFRKYKITFESGEGHINLYYNGILQSLDNEFAYNDGNVCYVKSRLGYFKNQDYCVNGFAFRSYLEENHYYSSLASCPEFVGNIERLLGIQGMCADYYSNSKYYCIEYLIPMSKVIFDMGNPPETDCEKTVEFLKQAILRLYDEWLGSSFICDENLILRLSDDANIKPEWFVMVEEL
;
A
#
# COMPACT_ATOMS: atom_id res chain seq x y z
N MET A 1 17.20 30.55 1.35
CA MET A 1 17.13 29.75 2.59
C MET A 1 18.22 30.19 3.53
N ASP A 2 17.94 30.26 4.83
CA ASP A 2 18.99 30.54 5.78
C ASP A 2 19.78 29.25 6.13
N ASN A 3 21.02 29.44 6.61
CA ASN A 3 21.89 28.32 7.00
C ASN A 3 21.32 27.42 8.13
N ALA A 4 20.26 27.85 8.81
CA ALA A 4 19.60 27.07 9.86
C ALA A 4 18.65 26.03 9.31
N SER A 5 17.95 26.35 8.22
CA SER A 5 17.06 25.40 7.53
C SER A 5 17.84 24.30 6.81
N ILE A 6 18.99 24.64 6.23
CA ILE A 6 19.91 23.66 5.61
C ILE A 6 20.46 22.70 6.68
N LYS A 7 20.96 23.24 7.82
CA LYS A 7 21.47 22.42 8.93
C LYS A 7 20.39 21.55 9.58
N LYS A 8 19.14 22.00 9.61
CA LYS A 8 18.03 21.19 10.12
C LYS A 8 17.74 20.01 9.18
N LEU A 9 17.70 20.25 7.87
CA LEU A 9 17.52 19.20 6.86
C LEU A 9 18.66 18.17 6.91
N GLU A 10 19.91 18.62 7.03
CA GLU A 10 21.07 17.74 7.25
C GLU A 10 20.93 16.93 8.54
N SER A 11 20.50 17.55 9.64
CA SER A 11 20.29 16.88 10.92
C SER A 11 19.20 15.81 10.81
N ASP A 12 18.06 16.14 10.21
CA ASP A 12 16.92 15.24 10.08
C ASP A 12 17.25 14.04 9.15
N LEU A 13 18.03 14.27 8.08
CA LEU A 13 18.55 13.21 7.21
C LEU A 13 19.57 12.31 7.93
N TRP A 14 20.42 12.88 8.79
CA TRP A 14 21.43 12.12 9.54
C TRP A 14 20.87 11.41 10.77
N GLU A 15 19.88 11.96 11.49
CA GLU A 15 19.19 11.27 12.57
C GLU A 15 18.43 10.04 12.04
N SER A 16 17.80 10.17 10.89
CA SER A 16 17.22 9.02 10.18
C SER A 16 18.29 7.97 9.83
N ALA A 17 19.48 8.40 9.41
CA ALA A 17 20.61 7.51 9.10
C ALA A 17 21.19 6.79 10.32
N ASP A 18 21.27 7.43 11.48
CA ASP A 18 21.83 6.83 12.69
C ASP A 18 20.92 5.82 13.37
N LEU A 19 19.60 6.01 13.31
CA LEU A 19 18.62 5.03 13.76
C LEU A 19 18.68 3.73 12.93
N LEU A 20 19.18 3.79 11.72
CA LEU A 20 19.23 2.69 10.75
C LEU A 20 20.56 1.92 10.74
N ARG A 21 21.65 2.50 11.25
CA ARG A 21 22.95 1.79 11.46
C ARG A 21 22.87 0.67 12.50
N ALA A 22 21.84 0.64 13.33
CA ALA A 22 21.62 -0.38 14.35
C ALA A 22 21.02 -1.71 13.84
N GLY A 23 21.08 -1.98 12.52
CA GLY A 23 20.67 -3.27 11.93
C GLY A 23 19.34 -3.25 11.20
N SER A 24 18.77 -2.10 10.95
CA SER A 24 17.56 -1.91 10.19
C SER A 24 17.84 -1.56 8.73
N LYS A 25 16.85 -1.77 7.89
CA LYS A 25 16.87 -1.56 6.44
C LYS A 25 16.88 -0.08 6.10
N LEU A 26 17.45 0.25 4.95
CA LEU A 26 17.54 1.60 4.43
C LEU A 26 16.14 2.23 4.26
N THR A 27 15.98 3.49 4.66
CA THR A 27 14.80 4.29 4.30
C THR A 27 14.82 4.64 2.82
N SER A 28 13.68 5.08 2.27
CA SER A 28 13.60 5.56 0.89
C SER A 28 14.66 6.61 0.57
N ASN A 29 14.94 7.51 1.51
CA ASN A 29 15.98 8.55 1.39
C ASN A 29 17.37 7.97 1.25
N GLN A 30 17.69 6.95 2.05
CA GLN A 30 18.99 6.28 1.99
C GLN A 30 19.15 5.46 0.73
N TYR A 31 18.10 4.77 0.28
CA TYR A 31 18.12 4.09 -1.01
C TYR A 31 18.40 5.07 -2.14
N CYS A 32 17.75 6.23 -2.17
CA CYS A 32 18.00 7.24 -3.19
C CYS A 32 19.44 7.77 -3.13
N MET A 33 19.94 8.09 -1.94
CA MET A 33 21.29 8.64 -1.79
C MET A 33 22.38 7.62 -2.09
N GLU A 34 22.25 6.39 -1.57
CA GLU A 34 23.25 5.33 -1.81
C GLU A 34 23.17 4.81 -3.25
N PHE A 35 21.97 4.57 -3.76
CA PHE A 35 21.77 4.04 -5.10
C PHE A 35 22.23 5.03 -6.19
N LEU A 36 21.94 6.31 -6.01
CA LEU A 36 22.35 7.37 -6.94
C LEU A 36 23.75 7.93 -6.64
N ASN A 37 24.42 7.42 -5.60
CA ASN A 37 25.68 7.96 -5.10
C ASN A 37 25.63 9.48 -4.85
N LEU A 38 24.49 9.96 -4.35
CA LEU A 38 24.26 11.37 -4.05
C LEU A 38 24.70 11.71 -2.63
N SER A 39 25.38 12.83 -2.47
CA SER A 39 25.55 13.49 -1.17
C SER A 39 24.29 14.28 -0.81
N ALA A 40 24.11 14.59 0.47
CA ALA A 40 23.06 15.51 0.92
C ALA A 40 23.09 16.86 0.17
N ASP A 41 24.28 17.40 -0.08
CA ASP A 41 24.46 18.63 -0.87
C ASP A 41 24.01 18.46 -2.32
N GLY A 42 24.26 17.30 -2.94
CA GLY A 42 23.81 16.98 -4.29
C GLY A 42 22.29 16.91 -4.40
N LEU A 43 21.63 16.32 -3.41
CA LEU A 43 20.16 16.28 -3.34
C LEU A 43 19.56 17.67 -3.15
N ILE A 44 20.15 18.50 -2.27
CA ILE A 44 19.72 19.90 -2.09
C ILE A 44 19.91 20.72 -3.37
N GLN A 45 21.02 20.53 -4.09
CA GLN A 45 21.24 21.20 -5.37
C GLN A 45 20.20 20.81 -6.41
N LEU A 46 19.81 19.53 -6.46
CA LEU A 46 18.70 19.08 -7.31
C LEU A 46 17.41 19.79 -6.92
N PHE A 47 17.06 19.85 -5.63
CA PHE A 47 15.83 20.52 -5.18
C PHE A 47 15.80 22.01 -5.51
N VAL A 48 16.92 22.70 -5.34
CA VAL A 48 17.04 24.11 -5.74
C VAL A 48 16.85 24.27 -7.24
N SER A 49 17.48 23.41 -8.06
CA SER A 49 17.31 23.47 -9.52
C SER A 49 15.88 23.19 -9.98
N VAL A 50 15.20 22.24 -9.34
CA VAL A 50 13.76 21.96 -9.60
C VAL A 50 12.89 23.14 -9.20
N TYR A 51 13.16 23.77 -8.06
CA TYR A 51 12.41 24.94 -7.56
C TYR A 51 12.60 26.19 -8.43
N GLU A 52 13.80 26.40 -8.98
CA GLU A 52 14.12 27.55 -9.83
C GLU A 52 13.61 27.38 -11.28
N ASP A 53 13.35 26.15 -11.71
CA ASP A 53 12.78 25.89 -13.05
C ASP A 53 11.27 26.11 -13.02
N THR A 54 10.84 27.28 -13.45
CA THR A 54 9.41 27.66 -13.49
C THR A 54 8.70 27.28 -14.78
N GLU A 55 9.42 26.70 -15.74
CA GLU A 55 8.87 26.30 -17.04
C GLU A 55 8.46 24.82 -17.10
N ARG A 56 9.01 24.01 -16.21
CA ARG A 56 8.75 22.56 -16.16
C ARG A 56 8.11 22.15 -14.84
N GLU A 57 7.38 21.04 -14.89
CA GLU A 57 6.86 20.41 -13.68
C GLU A 57 7.97 19.69 -12.92
N PRO A 58 7.94 19.63 -11.58
CA PRO A 58 8.97 18.96 -10.77
C PRO A 58 9.29 17.53 -11.21
N TRP A 59 8.27 16.76 -11.61
CA TRP A 59 8.45 15.38 -12.06
C TRP A 59 9.27 15.28 -13.36
N GLU A 60 9.17 16.23 -14.28
CA GLU A 60 9.96 16.26 -15.52
C GLU A 60 11.44 16.51 -15.22
N CYS A 61 11.73 17.43 -14.31
CA CYS A 61 13.11 17.71 -13.88
C CYS A 61 13.76 16.51 -13.20
N VAL A 62 13.02 15.82 -12.35
CA VAL A 62 13.50 14.61 -11.65
C VAL A 62 13.69 13.45 -12.65
N GLU A 63 12.83 13.30 -13.63
CA GLU A 63 12.94 12.27 -14.67
C GLU A 63 14.19 12.49 -15.54
N ASP A 64 14.47 13.71 -15.97
CA ASP A 64 15.69 14.08 -16.69
C ASP A 64 16.93 13.79 -15.84
N PHE A 65 16.94 14.19 -14.56
CA PHE A 65 18.02 13.90 -13.64
C PHE A 65 18.28 12.38 -13.51
N LEU A 66 17.24 11.59 -13.32
CA LEU A 66 17.36 10.13 -13.20
C LEU A 66 17.89 9.50 -14.49
N SER A 67 17.48 9.99 -15.66
CA SER A 67 17.95 9.49 -16.95
C SER A 67 19.46 9.66 -17.13
N GLU A 68 20.06 10.67 -16.50
CA GLU A 68 21.51 10.93 -16.54
C GLU A 68 22.31 10.13 -15.50
N HIS A 69 21.67 9.64 -14.44
CA HIS A 69 22.33 9.08 -13.26
C HIS A 69 22.09 7.57 -13.07
N ILE A 70 21.06 7.00 -13.66
CA ILE A 70 20.76 5.57 -13.54
C ILE A 70 21.28 4.84 -14.76
N VAL A 71 22.22 3.93 -14.54
CA VAL A 71 22.77 3.05 -15.58
C VAL A 71 22.53 1.60 -15.13
N ASP A 72 21.59 0.91 -15.75
CA ASP A 72 21.36 -0.56 -15.70
C ASP A 72 21.27 -1.22 -14.31
N GLU A 73 21.22 -0.45 -13.23
CA GLU A 73 21.05 -0.99 -11.88
C GLU A 73 19.56 -1.14 -11.55
N LYS A 74 19.25 -2.15 -10.73
CA LYS A 74 17.88 -2.43 -10.28
C LYS A 74 17.83 -2.74 -8.80
N LEU A 75 16.79 -2.30 -8.14
CA LEU A 75 16.47 -2.72 -6.79
C LEU A 75 15.93 -4.16 -6.83
N GLU A 76 16.50 -5.04 -6.04
CA GLU A 76 16.04 -6.43 -5.96
C GLU A 76 14.77 -6.57 -5.13
N TYR A 77 14.61 -5.70 -4.12
CA TYR A 77 13.50 -5.73 -3.16
C TYR A 77 12.96 -4.33 -2.90
N ILE A 78 11.69 -4.27 -2.56
CA ILE A 78 11.02 -3.05 -2.13
C ILE A 78 10.30 -3.30 -0.80
N GLN A 79 10.32 -2.30 0.10
CA GLN A 79 9.53 -2.32 1.33
C GLN A 79 8.08 -2.00 1.00
N MET A 80 7.15 -2.71 1.66
CA MET A 80 5.73 -2.44 1.58
C MET A 80 5.14 -2.36 2.99
N PHE A 81 4.46 -1.26 3.27
CA PHE A 81 3.77 -1.01 4.54
C PHE A 81 2.28 -1.31 4.35
N HIS A 82 1.83 -2.43 4.90
CA HIS A 82 0.47 -2.91 4.78
C HIS A 82 -0.34 -2.53 6.03
N LEU A 83 -1.25 -1.57 5.88
CA LEU A 83 -2.19 -1.18 6.92
C LEU A 83 -3.38 -2.14 6.92
N SER A 84 -3.65 -2.79 8.04
CA SER A 84 -4.74 -3.76 8.11
C SER A 84 -5.24 -4.00 9.53
N ARG A 85 -6.55 -4.00 9.68
CA ARG A 85 -7.19 -4.50 10.89
C ARG A 85 -7.36 -6.02 10.80
N ARG A 86 -6.76 -6.75 11.74
CA ARG A 86 -6.70 -8.21 11.75
C ARG A 86 -7.44 -8.80 12.94
N LEU A 87 -8.26 -9.82 12.69
CA LEU A 87 -8.92 -10.60 13.74
C LEU A 87 -7.88 -11.28 14.64
N ASN A 88 -8.20 -11.40 15.92
CA ASN A 88 -7.36 -12.09 16.90
C ASN A 88 -7.09 -13.52 16.43
N GLY A 89 -5.83 -13.96 16.55
CA GLY A 89 -5.38 -15.27 16.08
C GLY A 89 -5.00 -15.33 14.59
N THR A 90 -5.03 -14.22 13.86
CA THR A 90 -4.47 -14.16 12.50
C THR A 90 -2.95 -14.23 12.55
N ASP A 91 -2.36 -15.04 11.67
CA ASP A 91 -0.91 -15.00 11.44
C ASP A 91 -0.53 -13.67 10.78
N LEU A 92 0.30 -12.88 11.47
CA LEU A 92 0.73 -11.57 10.98
C LEU A 92 1.94 -11.65 10.05
N LYS A 93 2.64 -12.80 10.00
CA LYS A 93 3.82 -12.97 9.16
C LYS A 93 3.49 -13.28 7.71
N ALA A 94 2.34 -13.91 7.48
CA ALA A 94 1.85 -14.23 6.15
C ALA A 94 0.55 -13.48 5.85
N ASN A 95 0.33 -13.13 4.60
CA ASN A 95 -0.93 -12.55 4.17
C ASN A 95 -1.41 -13.21 2.89
N SER A 96 -2.62 -13.73 2.92
CA SER A 96 -3.25 -14.34 1.75
C SER A 96 -4.10 -13.32 0.99
N ASN A 97 -4.25 -13.54 -0.30
CA ASN A 97 -5.21 -12.80 -1.12
C ASN A 97 -6.65 -13.03 -0.60
N LEU A 98 -7.58 -12.18 -1.03
CA LEU A 98 -8.96 -12.22 -0.54
C LEU A 98 -9.64 -13.56 -0.88
N GLU A 99 -9.45 -14.09 -2.08
CA GLU A 99 -10.02 -15.37 -2.50
C GLU A 99 -9.67 -16.50 -1.53
N LYS A 100 -8.39 -16.65 -1.21
CA LYS A 100 -7.92 -17.68 -0.28
C LYS A 100 -8.43 -17.47 1.13
N LEU A 101 -8.58 -16.20 1.56
CA LEU A 101 -9.14 -15.87 2.88
C LEU A 101 -10.62 -16.23 2.98
N LEU A 102 -11.39 -16.09 1.90
CA LEU A 102 -12.83 -16.38 1.88
C LEU A 102 -13.13 -17.87 1.66
N LEU A 103 -12.46 -18.50 0.70
CA LEU A 103 -12.72 -19.91 0.32
C LEU A 103 -12.04 -20.91 1.26
N GLY A 104 -10.94 -20.50 1.89
CA GLY A 104 -10.18 -21.34 2.81
C GLY A 104 -10.69 -21.31 4.25
N SER A 105 -10.00 -22.07 5.12
CA SER A 105 -10.16 -21.94 6.57
C SER A 105 -9.27 -20.82 7.09
N SER A 106 -9.85 -19.68 7.37
CA SER A 106 -9.16 -18.48 7.85
C SER A 106 -9.93 -17.84 9.03
N PRO A 107 -9.31 -16.99 9.84
CA PRO A 107 -10.05 -16.19 10.82
C PRO A 107 -11.18 -15.38 10.20
N LEU A 108 -10.99 -14.83 8.99
CA LEU A 108 -12.00 -14.07 8.27
C LEU A 108 -13.19 -14.95 7.84
N SER A 109 -12.95 -16.09 7.18
CA SER A 109 -14.03 -17.00 6.79
C SER A 109 -14.78 -17.56 7.99
N ASN A 110 -14.07 -17.84 9.10
CA ASN A 110 -14.69 -18.28 10.35
C ASN A 110 -15.55 -17.17 10.99
N PHE A 111 -15.10 -15.92 10.91
CA PHE A 111 -15.88 -14.77 11.37
C PHE A 111 -17.18 -14.65 10.58
N PHE A 112 -17.16 -14.73 9.25
CA PHE A 112 -18.36 -14.70 8.43
C PHE A 112 -19.32 -15.86 8.72
N ARG A 113 -18.82 -17.06 8.99
CA ARG A 113 -19.66 -18.22 9.36
C ARG A 113 -20.48 -18.02 10.62
N LYS A 114 -20.02 -17.21 11.59
CA LYS A 114 -20.82 -16.83 12.78
C LYS A 114 -22.12 -16.16 12.39
N TYR A 115 -22.11 -15.41 11.30
CA TYR A 115 -23.25 -14.70 10.71
C TYR A 115 -23.98 -15.50 9.63
N LYS A 116 -23.69 -16.82 9.50
CA LYS A 116 -24.25 -17.70 8.47
C LYS A 116 -23.95 -17.24 7.05
N ILE A 117 -22.82 -16.55 6.88
CA ILE A 117 -22.29 -16.15 5.58
C ILE A 117 -21.20 -17.13 5.20
N THR A 118 -21.27 -17.65 3.96
CA THR A 118 -20.27 -18.53 3.38
C THR A 118 -19.96 -18.10 1.94
N PHE A 119 -18.80 -18.53 1.48
CA PHE A 119 -18.30 -18.21 0.15
C PHE A 119 -17.91 -19.52 -0.53
N GLU A 120 -18.22 -19.64 -1.82
CA GLU A 120 -17.89 -20.80 -2.64
C GLU A 120 -17.33 -20.36 -3.99
N SER A 121 -16.42 -21.13 -4.55
CA SER A 121 -15.89 -20.86 -5.88
C SER A 121 -16.99 -20.98 -6.92
N GLY A 122 -17.13 -19.94 -7.76
CA GLY A 122 -18.01 -19.92 -8.91
C GLY A 122 -17.21 -19.96 -10.22
N GLU A 123 -17.87 -19.74 -11.34
CA GLU A 123 -17.26 -19.68 -12.66
C GLU A 123 -16.63 -18.28 -12.87
N GLY A 124 -15.34 -18.15 -12.49
CA GLY A 124 -14.58 -16.90 -12.60
C GLY A 124 -14.85 -15.85 -11.51
N HIS A 125 -15.65 -16.20 -10.49
CA HIS A 125 -15.97 -15.31 -9.38
C HIS A 125 -16.23 -16.12 -8.09
N ILE A 126 -16.44 -15.43 -6.97
CA ILE A 126 -16.79 -16.04 -5.68
C ILE A 126 -18.27 -15.81 -5.41
N ASN A 127 -19.00 -16.90 -5.19
CA ASN A 127 -20.40 -16.88 -4.80
C ASN A 127 -20.56 -16.54 -3.32
N LEU A 128 -21.48 -15.64 -3.01
CA LEU A 128 -21.88 -15.27 -1.65
C LEU A 128 -23.17 -15.98 -1.24
N TYR A 129 -23.15 -16.69 -0.13
CA TYR A 129 -24.34 -17.32 0.45
C TYR A 129 -24.66 -16.69 1.81
N TYR A 130 -25.93 -16.45 2.05
CA TYR A 130 -26.43 -16.03 3.35
C TYR A 130 -27.57 -16.96 3.81
N ASN A 131 -27.47 -17.53 5.01
CA ASN A 131 -28.37 -18.58 5.52
C ASN A 131 -28.49 -19.78 4.54
N GLY A 132 -27.43 -20.12 3.80
CA GLY A 132 -27.43 -21.17 2.80
C GLY A 132 -28.10 -20.81 1.47
N ILE A 133 -28.53 -19.57 1.29
CA ILE A 133 -29.17 -19.08 0.06
C ILE A 133 -28.14 -18.23 -0.72
N LEU A 134 -27.94 -18.57 -1.99
CA LEU A 134 -27.12 -17.80 -2.92
C LEU A 134 -27.69 -16.38 -3.06
N GLN A 135 -26.84 -15.40 -2.86
CA GLN A 135 -27.20 -14.00 -3.05
C GLN A 135 -26.93 -13.60 -4.50
N SER A 136 -27.99 -13.23 -5.22
CA SER A 136 -27.86 -12.73 -6.59
C SER A 136 -27.32 -11.30 -6.53
N LEU A 137 -26.12 -11.12 -7.06
CA LEU A 137 -25.48 -9.80 -7.21
C LEU A 137 -25.69 -9.22 -8.63
N ASP A 138 -26.38 -9.93 -9.52
CA ASP A 138 -26.57 -9.55 -10.93
C ASP A 138 -27.81 -8.68 -11.19
N ASN A 139 -28.45 -8.20 -10.14
CA ASN A 139 -29.62 -7.34 -10.26
C ASN A 139 -29.24 -6.00 -10.91
N GLU A 140 -30.03 -5.52 -11.89
CA GLU A 140 -29.81 -4.23 -12.58
C GLU A 140 -29.81 -3.04 -11.59
N PHE A 141 -30.55 -3.12 -10.49
CA PHE A 141 -30.52 -2.12 -9.43
C PHE A 141 -29.17 -2.04 -8.68
N ALA A 142 -28.36 -3.08 -8.76
CA ALA A 142 -27.04 -3.12 -8.13
C ALA A 142 -26.07 -2.05 -8.65
N TYR A 143 -26.24 -1.58 -9.86
CA TYR A 143 -25.38 -0.52 -10.43
C TYR A 143 -25.53 0.84 -9.74
N ASN A 144 -26.66 1.08 -9.07
CA ASN A 144 -26.92 2.32 -8.36
C ASN A 144 -26.63 2.21 -6.83
N ASP A 145 -26.29 0.99 -6.35
CA ASP A 145 -25.91 0.77 -4.95
C ASP A 145 -24.40 0.53 -4.87
N GLY A 146 -23.68 1.52 -4.34
CA GLY A 146 -22.23 1.47 -4.18
C GLY A 146 -21.75 0.24 -3.37
N ASN A 147 -22.54 -0.23 -2.39
CA ASN A 147 -22.18 -1.40 -1.58
C ASN A 147 -22.20 -2.68 -2.42
N VAL A 148 -23.23 -2.85 -3.26
CA VAL A 148 -23.33 -4.02 -4.16
C VAL A 148 -22.22 -3.96 -5.21
N CYS A 149 -21.97 -2.80 -5.80
CA CYS A 149 -20.91 -2.60 -6.79
C CYS A 149 -19.54 -2.97 -6.22
N TYR A 150 -19.23 -2.52 -5.01
CA TYR A 150 -17.99 -2.83 -4.30
C TYR A 150 -17.87 -4.35 -4.04
N VAL A 151 -18.92 -4.99 -3.49
CA VAL A 151 -18.90 -6.43 -3.21
C VAL A 151 -18.73 -7.23 -4.49
N LYS A 152 -19.40 -6.85 -5.59
CA LYS A 152 -19.22 -7.49 -6.91
C LYS A 152 -17.78 -7.41 -7.39
N SER A 153 -17.15 -6.23 -7.28
CA SER A 153 -15.74 -6.04 -7.62
C SER A 153 -14.85 -6.98 -6.81
N ARG A 154 -14.99 -6.95 -5.49
CA ARG A 154 -14.18 -7.76 -4.57
C ARG A 154 -14.46 -9.26 -4.62
N LEU A 155 -15.55 -9.71 -5.22
CA LEU A 155 -15.86 -11.11 -5.46
C LEU A 155 -15.59 -11.56 -6.92
N GLY A 156 -15.02 -10.69 -7.77
CA GLY A 156 -14.58 -11.02 -9.12
C GLY A 156 -15.69 -11.06 -10.18
N TYR A 157 -16.87 -10.47 -9.92
CA TYR A 157 -17.97 -10.41 -10.90
C TYR A 157 -17.67 -9.48 -12.09
N PHE A 158 -16.70 -8.59 -11.95
CA PHE A 158 -16.19 -7.78 -13.05
C PHE A 158 -14.99 -8.47 -13.71
N LYS A 159 -14.65 -8.10 -14.95
CA LYS A 159 -13.53 -8.71 -15.68
C LYS A 159 -12.18 -8.59 -14.98
N ASN A 160 -12.00 -7.55 -14.17
CA ASN A 160 -10.80 -7.35 -13.38
C ASN A 160 -11.07 -7.86 -11.96
N GLN A 161 -10.33 -8.88 -11.55
CA GLN A 161 -10.33 -9.33 -10.17
C GLN A 161 -9.61 -8.31 -9.30
N ASP A 162 -10.01 -8.22 -8.03
CA ASP A 162 -9.39 -7.34 -7.03
C ASP A 162 -9.22 -8.12 -5.72
N TYR A 163 -8.43 -9.19 -5.80
CA TYR A 163 -8.11 -10.07 -4.66
C TYR A 163 -6.76 -9.75 -4.04
N CYS A 164 -6.01 -8.85 -4.63
CA CYS A 164 -4.62 -8.59 -4.32
C CYS A 164 -4.41 -8.12 -2.87
N VAL A 165 -3.21 -8.40 -2.36
CA VAL A 165 -2.67 -7.72 -1.19
C VAL A 165 -1.97 -6.46 -1.68
N ASN A 166 -2.28 -5.33 -1.07
CA ASN A 166 -1.67 -4.03 -1.37
C ASN A 166 -1.12 -3.37 -0.11
N GLY A 167 -0.33 -2.33 -0.29
CA GLY A 167 0.22 -1.50 0.76
C GLY A 167 0.92 -0.29 0.18
N PHE A 168 1.58 0.47 1.02
CA PHE A 168 2.24 1.72 0.68
C PHE A 168 3.76 1.53 0.57
N ALA A 169 4.39 2.28 -0.33
CA ALA A 169 5.84 2.23 -0.50
C ALA A 169 6.60 3.02 0.57
N PHE A 170 5.98 4.04 1.16
CA PHE A 170 6.63 4.95 2.10
C PHE A 170 5.95 4.94 3.46
N ARG A 171 6.76 4.86 4.54
CA ARG A 171 6.26 4.89 5.93
C ARG A 171 6.03 6.32 6.43
N SER A 172 6.84 7.29 5.97
CA SER A 172 6.74 8.68 6.39
C SER A 172 5.36 9.26 6.05
N TYR A 173 4.79 10.02 6.96
CA TYR A 173 3.47 10.66 6.85
C TYR A 173 2.30 9.70 6.58
N LEU A 174 2.49 8.40 6.83
CA LEU A 174 1.44 7.40 6.61
C LEU A 174 0.26 7.60 7.57
N GLU A 175 0.51 8.05 8.79
CA GLU A 175 -0.52 8.36 9.79
C GLU A 175 -1.43 9.53 9.39
N GLU A 176 -0.93 10.42 8.54
CA GLU A 176 -1.65 11.60 8.04
C GLU A 176 -2.44 11.29 6.76
N ASN A 177 -2.17 10.13 6.12
CA ASN A 177 -2.87 9.69 4.94
C ASN A 177 -4.33 9.32 5.27
N HIS A 178 -5.28 9.71 4.41
CA HIS A 178 -6.70 9.46 4.63
C HIS A 178 -7.05 7.95 4.75
N TYR A 179 -6.28 7.06 4.13
CA TYR A 179 -6.47 5.61 4.29
C TYR A 179 -6.13 5.12 5.69
N TYR A 180 -5.21 5.77 6.39
CA TYR A 180 -4.79 5.34 7.73
C TYR A 180 -5.97 5.26 8.70
N SER A 181 -6.77 6.32 8.80
CA SER A 181 -7.95 6.36 9.67
C SER A 181 -9.10 5.48 9.16
N SER A 182 -9.29 5.39 7.84
CA SER A 182 -10.36 4.58 7.26
C SER A 182 -10.11 3.08 7.46
N LEU A 183 -8.87 2.61 7.30
CA LEU A 183 -8.47 1.22 7.51
C LEU A 183 -8.40 0.82 9.00
N ALA A 184 -8.29 1.81 9.92
CA ALA A 184 -8.36 1.58 11.36
C ALA A 184 -9.73 1.13 11.85
N SER A 185 -10.79 1.36 11.08
CA SER A 185 -12.15 0.95 11.40
C SER A 185 -12.45 -0.50 10.97
N CYS A 186 -13.70 -0.87 10.81
CA CYS A 186 -14.09 -2.15 10.23
C CYS A 186 -13.61 -2.21 8.75
N PRO A 187 -13.03 -3.32 8.28
CA PRO A 187 -12.64 -3.45 6.88
C PRO A 187 -13.82 -3.18 5.95
N GLU A 188 -13.57 -2.42 4.89
CA GLU A 188 -14.60 -1.98 3.96
C GLU A 188 -15.42 -3.15 3.39
N PHE A 189 -14.76 -4.28 3.08
CA PHE A 189 -15.43 -5.49 2.61
C PHE A 189 -16.45 -6.03 3.63
N VAL A 190 -16.08 -6.07 4.92
CA VAL A 190 -16.99 -6.52 5.99
C VAL A 190 -18.17 -5.55 6.13
N GLY A 191 -17.90 -4.25 6.09
CA GLY A 191 -18.94 -3.22 6.17
C GLY A 191 -19.91 -3.23 4.99
N ASN A 192 -19.42 -3.47 3.78
CA ASN A 192 -20.28 -3.58 2.60
C ASN A 192 -21.13 -4.86 2.64
N ILE A 193 -20.61 -5.98 3.12
CA ILE A 193 -21.39 -7.21 3.33
C ILE A 193 -22.46 -6.99 4.42
N GLU A 194 -22.13 -6.34 5.54
CA GLU A 194 -23.10 -5.99 6.59
C GLU A 194 -24.30 -5.21 6.03
N ARG A 195 -24.00 -4.15 5.26
CA ARG A 195 -25.03 -3.31 4.64
C ARG A 195 -25.84 -4.04 3.57
N LEU A 196 -25.17 -4.79 2.70
CA LEU A 196 -25.81 -5.57 1.64
C LEU A 196 -26.82 -6.59 2.17
N LEU A 197 -26.48 -7.28 3.27
CA LEU A 197 -27.31 -8.31 3.87
C LEU A 197 -28.25 -7.81 4.96
N GLY A 198 -28.19 -6.52 5.30
CA GLY A 198 -28.99 -5.91 6.39
C GLY A 198 -28.67 -6.47 7.78
N ILE A 199 -27.47 -6.96 7.99
CA ILE A 199 -27.00 -7.51 9.28
C ILE A 199 -26.61 -6.35 10.17
N GLN A 200 -26.99 -6.38 11.46
CA GLN A 200 -26.60 -5.33 12.40
C GLN A 200 -25.50 -5.84 13.35
N GLY A 201 -24.50 -4.99 13.56
CA GLY A 201 -23.47 -5.19 14.58
C GLY A 201 -22.30 -6.09 14.16
N MET A 202 -22.24 -6.55 12.91
CA MET A 202 -21.13 -7.36 12.41
C MET A 202 -19.82 -6.55 12.39
N CYS A 203 -19.84 -5.30 11.96
CA CYS A 203 -18.68 -4.40 12.01
C CYS A 203 -18.22 -4.13 13.44
N ALA A 204 -19.14 -3.91 14.38
CA ALA A 204 -18.79 -3.70 15.78
C ALA A 204 -18.16 -4.95 16.41
N ASP A 205 -18.68 -6.15 16.09
CA ASP A 205 -18.10 -7.41 16.52
C ASP A 205 -16.71 -7.63 15.91
N TYR A 206 -16.54 -7.33 14.62
CA TYR A 206 -15.22 -7.40 13.97
C TYR A 206 -14.23 -6.47 14.68
N TYR A 207 -14.60 -5.22 14.90
CA TYR A 207 -13.76 -4.22 15.57
C TYR A 207 -13.34 -4.68 16.97
N SER A 208 -14.27 -5.22 17.76
CA SER A 208 -14.02 -5.67 19.13
C SER A 208 -13.14 -6.91 19.23
N ASN A 209 -13.07 -7.71 18.15
CA ASN A 209 -12.27 -8.94 18.08
C ASN A 209 -11.04 -8.83 17.18
N SER A 210 -10.61 -7.63 16.89
CA SER A 210 -9.49 -7.35 15.99
C SER A 210 -8.62 -6.22 16.50
N LYS A 211 -7.40 -6.13 15.97
CA LYS A 211 -6.46 -5.05 16.23
C LYS A 211 -5.96 -4.46 14.92
N TYR A 212 -5.57 -3.20 14.96
CA TYR A 212 -5.05 -2.48 13.80
C TYR A 212 -3.54 -2.54 13.78
N TYR A 213 -2.95 -2.79 12.62
CA TYR A 213 -1.52 -2.99 12.45
C TYR A 213 -0.99 -2.27 11.22
N CYS A 214 0.25 -1.80 11.33
CA CYS A 214 1.13 -1.58 10.21
C CYS A 214 2.09 -2.77 10.13
N ILE A 215 2.03 -3.52 9.02
CA ILE A 215 2.87 -4.69 8.80
C ILE A 215 3.85 -4.38 7.68
N GLU A 216 5.14 -4.54 7.98
CA GLU A 216 6.20 -4.29 7.04
C GLU A 216 6.66 -5.58 6.37
N TYR A 217 6.71 -5.55 5.04
CA TYR A 217 7.22 -6.62 4.20
C TYR A 217 8.34 -6.14 3.31
N LEU A 218 9.32 -7.00 3.05
CA LEU A 218 10.35 -6.80 2.03
C LEU A 218 10.07 -7.77 0.87
N ILE A 219 9.56 -7.21 -0.22
CA ILE A 219 9.02 -7.99 -1.34
C ILE A 219 9.99 -7.90 -2.53
N PRO A 220 10.29 -9.01 -3.25
CA PRO A 220 11.06 -8.94 -4.49
C PRO A 220 10.39 -7.99 -5.49
N MET A 221 11.15 -7.07 -6.10
CA MET A 221 10.64 -6.08 -7.05
C MET A 221 9.85 -6.73 -8.20
N SER A 222 10.31 -7.89 -8.67
CA SER A 222 9.64 -8.67 -9.73
C SER A 222 8.24 -9.18 -9.36
N LYS A 223 7.83 -9.12 -8.07
CA LYS A 223 6.51 -9.56 -7.59
C LYS A 223 5.55 -8.40 -7.33
N VAL A 224 6.05 -7.19 -7.37
CA VAL A 224 5.25 -5.99 -7.08
C VAL A 224 4.75 -5.38 -8.37
N ILE A 225 3.52 -4.90 -8.35
CA ILE A 225 2.88 -4.09 -9.37
C ILE A 225 2.64 -2.71 -8.73
N PHE A 226 3.02 -1.65 -9.42
CA PHE A 226 2.71 -0.29 -8.98
C PHE A 226 1.28 0.04 -9.41
N ASP A 227 0.45 0.45 -8.46
CA ASP A 227 -0.97 0.74 -8.72
C ASP A 227 -1.12 2.17 -9.26
N MET A 228 -0.90 2.30 -10.56
CA MET A 228 -0.93 3.57 -11.28
C MET A 228 -1.43 3.34 -12.72
N GLY A 229 -1.79 4.43 -13.40
CA GLY A 229 -2.44 4.38 -14.72
C GLY A 229 -1.63 3.63 -15.80
N ASN A 230 -0.31 3.78 -15.77
CA ASN A 230 0.62 3.08 -16.67
C ASN A 230 1.75 2.49 -15.81
N PRO A 231 1.54 1.30 -15.21
CA PRO A 231 2.52 0.72 -14.34
C PRO A 231 3.78 0.29 -15.10
N PRO A 232 4.98 0.50 -14.53
CA PRO A 232 6.21 0.00 -15.10
C PRO A 232 6.21 -1.53 -15.12
N GLU A 233 6.71 -2.12 -16.22
CA GLU A 233 6.67 -3.57 -16.44
C GLU A 233 7.94 -4.27 -15.95
N THR A 234 9.10 -3.69 -16.22
CA THR A 234 10.40 -4.27 -15.87
C THR A 234 10.90 -3.82 -14.50
N ASP A 235 11.77 -4.62 -13.87
CA ASP A 235 12.37 -4.26 -12.58
C ASP A 235 13.21 -2.97 -12.66
N CYS A 236 13.82 -2.69 -13.83
CA CYS A 236 14.55 -1.44 -14.06
C CYS A 236 13.59 -0.24 -14.10
N GLU A 237 12.51 -0.32 -14.86
CA GLU A 237 11.49 0.74 -14.91
C GLU A 237 10.84 0.98 -13.54
N LYS A 238 10.56 -0.10 -12.78
CA LYS A 238 10.05 0.01 -11.40
C LYS A 238 11.06 0.69 -10.48
N THR A 239 12.34 0.42 -10.66
CA THR A 239 13.40 1.07 -9.89
C THR A 239 13.42 2.58 -10.17
N VAL A 240 13.40 2.96 -11.45
CA VAL A 240 13.37 4.38 -11.87
C VAL A 240 12.12 5.08 -11.31
N GLU A 241 10.95 4.47 -11.47
CA GLU A 241 9.69 5.03 -10.97
C GLU A 241 9.68 5.17 -9.44
N PHE A 242 10.16 4.14 -8.71
CA PHE A 242 10.28 4.22 -7.25
C PHE A 242 11.21 5.35 -6.81
N LEU A 243 12.37 5.51 -7.45
CA LEU A 243 13.31 6.58 -7.14
C LEU A 243 12.75 7.96 -7.47
N LYS A 244 12.03 8.07 -8.60
CA LYS A 244 11.32 9.31 -8.96
C LYS A 244 10.32 9.70 -7.86
N GLN A 245 9.47 8.78 -7.45
CA GLN A 245 8.49 9.03 -6.38
C GLN A 245 9.15 9.38 -5.05
N ALA A 246 10.24 8.70 -4.71
CA ALA A 246 10.99 8.98 -3.48
C ALA A 246 11.62 10.38 -3.49
N ILE A 247 12.23 10.79 -4.61
CA ILE A 247 12.85 12.13 -4.76
C ILE A 247 11.78 13.22 -4.74
N LEU A 248 10.66 13.04 -5.43
CA LEU A 248 9.56 14.01 -5.42
C LEU A 248 8.98 14.17 -4.02
N ARG A 249 8.81 13.07 -3.30
CA ARG A 249 8.35 13.10 -1.91
C ARG A 249 9.32 13.85 -0.99
N LEU A 250 10.63 13.65 -1.15
CA LEU A 250 11.64 14.40 -0.43
C LEU A 250 11.65 15.90 -0.80
N TYR A 251 11.39 16.21 -2.08
CA TYR A 251 11.26 17.57 -2.53
C TYR A 251 10.05 18.28 -1.91
N ASP A 252 8.90 17.60 -1.85
CA ASP A 252 7.69 18.11 -1.19
C ASP A 252 7.92 18.33 0.32
N GLU A 253 8.61 17.39 0.97
CA GLU A 253 9.01 17.54 2.36
C GLU A 253 9.93 18.76 2.58
N TRP A 254 10.89 18.95 1.70
CA TRP A 254 11.78 20.11 1.71
C TRP A 254 11.02 21.44 1.50
N LEU A 255 9.97 21.45 0.68
CA LEU A 255 9.09 22.61 0.50
C LEU A 255 8.14 22.84 1.68
N GLY A 256 7.95 21.87 2.56
CA GLY A 256 6.91 21.88 3.60
C GLY A 256 5.51 21.74 3.03
N SER A 257 5.35 21.00 1.93
CA SER A 257 4.08 20.76 1.26
C SER A 257 3.17 19.90 2.13
N SER A 258 1.89 20.29 2.23
CA SER A 258 0.86 19.47 2.90
C SER A 258 0.33 18.31 2.04
N PHE A 259 0.62 18.28 0.76
CA PHE A 259 0.15 17.24 -0.18
C PHE A 259 0.90 15.92 -0.01
N ILE A 260 2.07 15.92 0.60
CA ILE A 260 2.89 14.74 0.84
C ILE A 260 2.14 13.61 1.57
N CYS A 261 1.11 13.95 2.35
CA CYS A 261 0.34 12.99 3.13
C CYS A 261 -0.54 12.07 2.26
N ASP A 262 -1.08 12.59 1.16
CA ASP A 262 -2.02 11.85 0.31
C ASP A 262 -1.34 11.16 -0.89
N GLU A 263 -0.15 11.62 -1.28
CA GLU A 263 0.61 11.07 -2.39
C GLU A 263 1.59 9.98 -1.92
N ASN A 264 1.09 8.78 -1.74
CA ASN A 264 1.93 7.62 -1.41
C ASN A 264 1.77 6.54 -2.48
N LEU A 265 2.88 6.08 -3.04
CA LEU A 265 2.88 5.04 -4.05
C LEU A 265 2.26 3.76 -3.49
N ILE A 266 1.18 3.29 -4.12
CA ILE A 266 0.53 2.04 -3.74
C ILE A 266 1.20 0.90 -4.49
N LEU A 267 1.61 -0.10 -3.72
CA LEU A 267 2.19 -1.35 -4.19
C LEU A 267 1.16 -2.46 -4.04
N ARG A 268 1.01 -3.30 -5.06
CA ARG A 268 0.14 -4.46 -5.02
C ARG A 268 0.86 -5.71 -5.52
N LEU A 269 0.41 -6.88 -5.10
CA LEU A 269 0.77 -8.15 -5.70
C LEU A 269 -0.24 -8.52 -6.80
N SER A 270 0.05 -9.52 -7.62
CA SER A 270 -0.96 -10.11 -8.49
C SER A 270 -2.10 -10.74 -7.69
N ASP A 271 -3.28 -10.83 -8.28
CA ASP A 271 -4.49 -11.30 -7.58
C ASP A 271 -4.41 -12.75 -7.08
N ASP A 272 -3.58 -13.57 -7.69
CA ASP A 272 -3.29 -14.96 -7.29
C ASP A 272 -2.14 -15.09 -6.27
N ALA A 273 -1.42 -14.00 -6.00
CA ALA A 273 -0.26 -14.01 -5.13
C ALA A 273 -0.62 -13.87 -3.65
N ASN A 274 0.23 -14.43 -2.82
CA ASN A 274 0.17 -14.29 -1.36
C ASN A 274 1.51 -13.77 -0.84
N ILE A 275 1.47 -13.01 0.26
CA ILE A 275 2.68 -12.65 0.98
C ILE A 275 3.18 -13.87 1.75
N LYS A 276 4.45 -14.16 1.57
CA LYS A 276 5.14 -15.27 2.19
C LYS A 276 5.74 -14.87 3.55
N PRO A 277 5.85 -15.79 4.52
CA PRO A 277 6.43 -15.49 5.83
C PRO A 277 7.88 -14.97 5.76
N GLU A 278 8.66 -15.40 4.77
CA GLU A 278 10.05 -14.95 4.57
C GLU A 278 10.18 -13.49 4.14
N TRP A 279 9.10 -12.87 3.67
CA TRP A 279 9.06 -11.45 3.33
C TRP A 279 8.71 -10.55 4.51
N PHE A 280 8.28 -11.14 5.64
CA PHE A 280 7.93 -10.41 6.84
C PHE A 280 9.17 -9.76 7.49
N VAL A 281 9.02 -8.50 7.84
CA VAL A 281 10.07 -7.72 8.52
C VAL A 281 9.68 -7.47 9.95
N MET A 282 8.59 -6.73 10.15
CA MET A 282 8.10 -6.37 11.47
C MET A 282 6.60 -6.05 11.45
N VAL A 283 6.03 -5.91 12.62
CA VAL A 283 4.65 -5.47 12.82
C VAL A 283 4.59 -4.50 13.97
N GLU A 284 3.83 -3.44 13.77
CA GLU A 284 3.49 -2.42 14.76
C GLU A 284 1.98 -2.46 15.00
N GLU A 285 1.55 -2.54 16.26
CA GLU A 285 0.15 -2.35 16.66
C GLU A 285 -0.11 -0.85 16.80
N LEU A 286 -1.14 -0.35 16.09
CA LEU A 286 -1.47 1.07 15.97
C LEU A 286 -2.63 1.48 16.90
#